data_7307c5a933221d91999fe31a60df3434
#
_entry.id   7307c5a933221d91999fe31a60df3434
#
_cell.length_a   1.000
_cell.length_b   1.000
_cell.length_c   1.000
_cell.angle_alpha   90.00
_cell.angle_beta   90.00
_cell.angle_gamma   90.00
#
_symmetry.space_group_name_H-M   'P 1'
#
loop_
_entity.id
_entity.type
_entity.pdbx_description
1 polymer ?
#
loop_
_entity_poly.entity_id
_entity_poly.type
_entity_poly.pdbx_seq_one_letter_code
_entity_poly.pdbx_strand_id
1 'polypeptide(L)'
;MCIRDRGDTLEEIAAEKAAIIAPGKPSVTAVQHPGVMAVIERTAQNRRSPLTIARADRKTPMPSLPGAHQRENAALALETMRRLHALPSPAAAAAALARVQWPGRFERLETPPLVLDGAHNEHAARVLAATWKEEFPGRKAALVFAASADKHIREMIPVLREIAGEWHLVPCTSPRIMPAQEMAALLAGQETGPVFIHSTLPDGLQAALASPFPSLAAGSLFLLGDLKALLRHAEKRSTAQ
;
A
#
# COMPACT_ATOMS: atom_id res chain seq x y z
N MET A 1 -0.45 -17.16 7.46
CA MET A 1 -1.92 -17.09 7.57
C MET A 1 -2.44 -16.72 6.20
N CYS A 2 -2.96 -17.69 5.44
CA CYS A 2 -3.35 -17.56 4.04
C CYS A 2 -4.64 -16.72 3.89
N ILE A 3 -4.75 -15.99 2.78
CA ILE A 3 -5.97 -15.27 2.39
C ILE A 3 -7.12 -16.26 2.14
N ARG A 4 -6.84 -17.50 1.76
CA ARG A 4 -7.84 -18.59 1.62
C ARG A 4 -8.66 -18.85 2.88
N ASP A 5 -8.18 -18.45 4.05
CA ASP A 5 -8.88 -18.65 5.33
C ASP A 5 -9.85 -17.49 5.66
N ARG A 6 -9.95 -16.45 4.81
CA ARG A 6 -10.69 -15.21 5.08
C ARG A 6 -11.96 -15.02 4.25
N GLY A 7 -12.29 -15.98 3.39
CA GLY A 7 -13.43 -15.92 2.49
C GLY A 7 -13.08 -15.48 1.06
N ASP A 8 -13.93 -15.89 0.11
CA ASP A 8 -13.79 -15.63 -1.32
C ASP A 8 -14.62 -14.40 -1.78
N THR A 9 -15.48 -13.85 -0.90
CA THR A 9 -16.32 -12.69 -1.19
C THR A 9 -15.95 -11.49 -0.30
N LEU A 10 -16.29 -10.29 -0.75
CA LEU A 10 -16.09 -9.06 0.04
C LEU A 10 -16.87 -9.12 1.36
N GLU A 11 -18.04 -9.70 1.36
CA GLU A 11 -18.91 -9.87 2.53
C GLU A 11 -18.31 -10.82 3.56
N GLU A 12 -17.69 -11.92 3.12
CA GLU A 12 -16.99 -12.85 4.02
C GLU A 12 -15.75 -12.21 4.66
N ILE A 13 -14.96 -11.48 3.85
CA ILE A 13 -13.82 -10.71 4.34
C ILE A 13 -14.30 -9.63 5.33
N ALA A 14 -15.43 -8.97 5.03
CA ALA A 14 -16.03 -7.98 5.90
C ALA A 14 -16.48 -8.59 7.23
N ALA A 15 -17.06 -9.80 7.22
CA ALA A 15 -17.50 -10.50 8.42
C ALA A 15 -16.31 -10.86 9.35
N GLU A 16 -15.20 -11.33 8.77
CA GLU A 16 -13.96 -11.57 9.52
C GLU A 16 -13.43 -10.27 10.15
N LYS A 17 -13.39 -9.17 9.37
CA LYS A 17 -12.92 -7.88 9.89
C LYS A 17 -13.87 -7.26 10.90
N ALA A 18 -15.18 -7.39 10.72
CA ALA A 18 -16.18 -6.92 11.67
C ALA A 18 -16.15 -7.69 13.01
N ALA A 19 -15.49 -8.85 13.07
CA ALA A 19 -15.29 -9.57 14.33
C ALA A 19 -14.54 -8.77 15.40
N ILE A 20 -13.79 -7.72 15.03
CA ILE A 20 -13.14 -6.80 15.96
C ILE A 20 -14.13 -5.90 16.71
N ILE A 21 -15.36 -5.70 16.23
CA ILE A 21 -16.37 -4.88 16.87
C ILE A 21 -16.69 -5.46 18.26
N ALA A 22 -16.31 -4.78 19.32
CA ALA A 22 -16.51 -5.25 20.68
C ALA A 22 -17.95 -4.96 21.17
N PRO A 23 -18.58 -5.88 21.94
CA PRO A 23 -19.92 -5.66 22.47
C PRO A 23 -20.03 -4.39 23.31
N GLY A 24 -21.01 -3.54 23.02
CA GLY A 24 -21.31 -2.31 23.75
C GLY A 24 -20.25 -1.21 23.62
N LYS A 25 -19.19 -1.40 22.83
CA LYS A 25 -18.16 -0.38 22.63
C LYS A 25 -18.38 0.36 21.32
N PRO A 26 -18.08 1.68 21.24
CA PRO A 26 -18.16 2.43 20.00
C PRO A 26 -17.27 1.85 18.92
N SER A 27 -17.76 1.84 17.69
CA SER A 27 -17.00 1.46 16.50
C SER A 27 -17.04 2.58 15.47
N VAL A 28 -15.96 2.73 14.72
CA VAL A 28 -15.86 3.71 13.63
C VAL A 28 -15.43 2.99 12.35
N THR A 29 -16.09 3.29 11.24
CA THR A 29 -15.72 2.79 9.91
C THR A 29 -15.69 3.93 8.90
N ALA A 30 -14.89 3.79 7.85
CA ALA A 30 -15.06 4.61 6.64
C ALA A 30 -16.22 4.08 5.80
N VAL A 31 -16.63 4.84 4.80
CA VAL A 31 -17.60 4.37 3.78
C VAL A 31 -16.99 3.20 3.03
N GLN A 32 -17.77 2.14 2.87
CA GLN A 32 -17.39 0.91 2.18
C GLN A 32 -18.42 0.58 1.08
N HIS A 33 -18.12 -0.46 0.30
CA HIS A 33 -19.10 -1.04 -0.63
C HIS A 33 -20.40 -1.42 0.11
N PRO A 34 -21.60 -1.26 -0.49
CA PRO A 34 -22.87 -1.50 0.20
C PRO A 34 -22.99 -2.86 0.88
N GLY A 35 -22.53 -3.95 0.25
CA GLY A 35 -22.53 -5.28 0.85
C GLY A 35 -21.65 -5.36 2.10
N VAL A 36 -20.45 -4.74 2.06
CA VAL A 36 -19.54 -4.65 3.21
C VAL A 36 -20.17 -3.82 4.34
N MET A 37 -20.79 -2.68 4.01
CA MET A 37 -21.49 -1.85 5.00
C MET A 37 -22.60 -2.61 5.70
N ALA A 38 -23.42 -3.35 4.95
CA ALA A 38 -24.50 -4.16 5.52
C ALA A 38 -23.99 -5.20 6.54
N VAL A 39 -22.83 -5.81 6.27
CA VAL A 39 -22.18 -6.76 7.21
C VAL A 39 -21.72 -6.03 8.47
N ILE A 40 -21.04 -4.88 8.33
CA ILE A 40 -20.54 -4.09 9.45
C ILE A 40 -21.70 -3.60 10.33
N GLU A 41 -22.75 -3.03 9.73
CA GLU A 41 -23.92 -2.51 10.42
C GLU A 41 -24.66 -3.60 11.19
N ARG A 42 -24.92 -4.75 10.55
CA ARG A 42 -25.52 -5.91 11.20
C ARG A 42 -24.70 -6.42 12.38
N THR A 43 -23.38 -6.48 12.22
CA THR A 43 -22.47 -6.93 13.30
C THR A 43 -22.49 -5.96 14.47
N ALA A 44 -22.44 -4.65 14.18
CA ALA A 44 -22.52 -3.61 15.20
C ALA A 44 -23.85 -3.65 15.96
N GLN A 45 -24.98 -3.82 15.24
CA GLN A 45 -26.30 -3.95 15.85
C GLN A 45 -26.38 -5.18 16.76
N ASN A 46 -25.95 -6.36 16.30
CA ASN A 46 -25.96 -7.59 17.06
C ASN A 46 -25.11 -7.49 18.34
N ARG A 47 -24.04 -6.71 18.30
CA ARG A 47 -23.13 -6.46 19.43
C ARG A 47 -23.52 -5.22 20.25
N ARG A 48 -24.63 -4.55 19.93
CA ARG A 48 -25.06 -3.30 20.58
C ARG A 48 -23.93 -2.25 20.60
N SER A 49 -23.12 -2.22 19.54
CA SER A 49 -22.01 -1.30 19.37
C SER A 49 -22.49 -0.05 18.63
N PRO A 50 -22.40 1.15 19.22
CA PRO A 50 -22.70 2.39 18.51
C PRO A 50 -21.73 2.54 17.32
N LEU A 51 -22.26 2.46 16.09
CA LEU A 51 -21.46 2.57 14.87
C LEU A 51 -21.49 4.00 14.36
N THR A 52 -20.31 4.51 14.02
CA THR A 52 -20.15 5.80 13.34
C THR A 52 -19.46 5.61 11.99
N ILE A 53 -20.00 6.24 10.94
CA ILE A 53 -19.40 6.24 9.61
C ILE A 53 -18.65 7.56 9.45
N ALA A 54 -17.32 7.49 9.42
CA ALA A 54 -16.47 8.62 9.13
C ALA A 54 -16.53 8.97 7.63
N ARG A 55 -16.64 10.25 7.32
CA ARG A 55 -16.64 10.78 5.96
C ARG A 55 -15.66 11.93 5.87
N ALA A 56 -14.81 11.90 4.87
CA ALA A 56 -13.97 13.04 4.55
C ALA A 56 -14.80 14.16 3.90
N ASP A 57 -14.48 15.38 4.22
CA ASP A 57 -15.02 16.59 3.59
C ASP A 57 -13.87 17.54 3.21
N ARG A 58 -14.24 18.71 2.66
CA ARG A 58 -13.25 19.73 2.27
C ARG A 58 -12.48 20.32 3.47
N LYS A 59 -13.02 20.20 4.68
CA LYS A 59 -12.40 20.70 5.92
C LYS A 59 -11.48 19.67 6.57
N THR A 60 -11.57 18.39 6.14
CA THR A 60 -10.69 17.34 6.62
C THR A 60 -9.26 17.63 6.19
N PRO A 61 -8.31 17.87 7.12
CA PRO A 61 -6.93 18.15 6.78
C PRO A 61 -6.30 17.00 5.98
N MET A 62 -5.51 17.33 4.97
CA MET A 62 -4.71 16.33 4.26
C MET A 62 -3.51 15.95 5.14
N PRO A 63 -3.23 14.64 5.30
CA PRO A 63 -1.97 14.21 5.87
C PRO A 63 -0.82 14.43 4.89
N SER A 64 0.41 14.37 5.39
CA SER A 64 1.63 14.41 4.56
C SER A 64 1.80 13.20 3.64
N LEU A 65 1.00 12.14 3.83
CA LEU A 65 1.03 10.95 2.98
C LEU A 65 0.36 11.24 1.63
N PRO A 66 1.00 10.90 0.49
CA PRO A 66 0.43 11.08 -0.83
C PRO A 66 -0.80 10.23 -1.11
N GLY A 67 -1.66 10.73 -2.00
CA GLY A 67 -2.85 10.05 -2.51
C GLY A 67 -4.16 10.50 -1.87
N ALA A 68 -5.18 10.68 -2.71
CA ALA A 68 -6.49 11.21 -2.31
C ALA A 68 -7.19 10.40 -1.20
N HIS A 69 -6.99 9.08 -1.18
CA HIS A 69 -7.53 8.16 -0.15
C HIS A 69 -7.02 8.48 1.27
N GLN A 70 -5.92 9.20 1.40
CA GLN A 70 -5.37 9.56 2.72
C GLN A 70 -6.25 10.58 3.45
N ARG A 71 -7.07 11.36 2.74
CA ARG A 71 -8.05 12.23 3.37
C ARG A 71 -9.14 11.43 4.09
N GLU A 72 -9.58 10.31 3.52
CA GLU A 72 -10.54 9.42 4.17
C GLU A 72 -9.93 8.72 5.39
N ASN A 73 -8.67 8.30 5.29
CA ASN A 73 -7.92 7.76 6.43
C ASN A 73 -7.80 8.81 7.57
N ALA A 74 -7.54 10.07 7.22
CA ALA A 74 -7.50 11.16 8.20
C ALA A 74 -8.86 11.39 8.85
N ALA A 75 -9.96 11.39 8.08
CA ALA A 75 -11.31 11.51 8.61
C ALA A 75 -11.63 10.37 9.59
N LEU A 76 -11.26 9.13 9.23
CA LEU A 76 -11.44 7.97 10.10
C LEU A 76 -10.66 8.12 11.42
N ALA A 77 -9.39 8.55 11.34
CA ALA A 77 -8.56 8.78 12.52
C ALA A 77 -9.14 9.88 13.43
N LEU A 78 -9.54 11.02 12.86
CA LEU A 78 -10.11 12.14 13.61
C LEU A 78 -11.45 11.77 14.26
N GLU A 79 -12.31 11.02 13.57
CA GLU A 79 -13.57 10.54 14.14
C GLU A 79 -13.33 9.55 15.27
N THR A 80 -12.34 8.66 15.12
CA THR A 80 -11.93 7.74 16.19
C THR A 80 -11.47 8.50 17.43
N MET A 81 -10.61 9.53 17.27
CA MET A 81 -10.16 10.37 18.38
C MET A 81 -11.32 11.12 19.04
N ARG A 82 -12.31 11.57 18.24
CA ARG A 82 -13.52 12.21 18.79
C ARG A 82 -14.32 11.24 19.67
N ARG A 83 -14.48 9.98 19.25
CA ARG A 83 -15.17 8.95 20.06
C ARG A 83 -14.43 8.56 21.32
N LEU A 84 -13.12 8.72 21.33
CA LEU A 84 -12.28 8.51 22.50
C LEU A 84 -12.21 9.74 23.44
N HIS A 85 -12.92 10.82 23.13
CA HIS A 85 -12.83 12.13 23.83
C HIS A 85 -11.39 12.67 23.90
N ALA A 86 -10.57 12.33 22.89
CA ALA A 86 -9.15 12.68 22.81
C ALA A 86 -8.84 13.53 21.56
N LEU A 87 -9.86 14.10 20.91
CA LEU A 87 -9.68 14.92 19.72
C LEU A 87 -8.94 16.21 20.08
N PRO A 88 -7.76 16.47 19.49
CA PRO A 88 -7.03 17.71 19.71
C PRO A 88 -7.76 18.90 19.05
N SER A 89 -7.30 20.13 19.32
CA SER A 89 -7.79 21.27 18.61
C SER A 89 -7.62 21.11 17.09
N PRO A 90 -8.45 21.73 16.24
CA PRO A 90 -8.33 21.61 14.78
C PRO A 90 -6.93 21.97 14.27
N ALA A 91 -6.28 22.97 14.85
CA ALA A 91 -4.92 23.37 14.48
C ALA A 91 -3.88 22.29 14.87
N ALA A 92 -3.99 21.72 16.06
CA ALA A 92 -3.10 20.63 16.50
C ALA A 92 -3.30 19.35 15.68
N ALA A 93 -4.56 19.02 15.33
CA ALA A 93 -4.88 17.88 14.46
C ALA A 93 -4.26 18.06 13.05
N ALA A 94 -4.44 19.24 12.45
CA ALA A 94 -3.85 19.56 11.14
C ALA A 94 -2.32 19.50 11.19
N ALA A 95 -1.69 20.06 12.22
CA ALA A 95 -0.24 20.04 12.40
C ALA A 95 0.30 18.61 12.63
N ALA A 96 -0.44 17.74 13.32
CA ALA A 96 -0.08 16.35 13.50
C ALA A 96 -0.18 15.58 12.18
N LEU A 97 -1.28 15.72 11.44
CA LEU A 97 -1.48 15.05 10.15
C LEU A 97 -0.45 15.47 9.11
N ALA A 98 -0.04 16.77 9.09
CA ALA A 98 1.00 17.27 8.20
C ALA A 98 2.39 16.67 8.45
N ARG A 99 2.61 15.96 9.56
CA ARG A 99 3.88 15.31 9.93
C ARG A 99 3.82 13.80 9.97
N VAL A 100 2.68 13.20 9.59
CA VAL A 100 2.54 11.74 9.58
C VAL A 100 3.54 11.13 8.59
N GLN A 101 4.31 10.17 9.07
CA GLN A 101 5.19 9.34 8.25
C GLN A 101 4.79 7.88 8.44
N TRP A 102 4.64 7.17 7.34
CA TRP A 102 4.34 5.75 7.40
C TRP A 102 5.20 4.98 6.41
N PRO A 103 6.16 4.19 6.89
CA PRO A 103 7.06 3.45 6.02
C PRO A 103 6.32 2.55 5.03
N GLY A 104 6.69 2.64 3.75
CA GLY A 104 6.08 1.84 2.68
C GLY A 104 4.66 2.25 2.27
N ARG A 105 4.28 3.50 2.52
CA ARG A 105 3.06 4.13 1.99
C ARG A 105 3.43 5.31 1.11
N PHE A 106 3.72 5.04 -0.14
CA PHE A 106 4.27 6.00 -1.10
C PHE A 106 5.45 6.79 -0.49
N GLU A 107 6.30 6.05 0.24
CA GLU A 107 7.44 6.62 0.95
C GLU A 107 8.52 7.05 -0.03
N ARG A 108 8.87 8.33 -0.03
CA ARG A 108 9.92 8.87 -0.89
C ARG A 108 11.25 8.88 -0.16
N LEU A 109 12.24 8.25 -0.76
CA LEU A 109 13.63 8.34 -0.35
C LEU A 109 14.35 9.29 -1.30
N GLU A 110 15.24 10.13 -0.77
CA GLU A 110 16.04 11.07 -1.56
C GLU A 110 17.37 10.46 -2.00
N THR A 111 17.92 9.61 -1.16
CA THR A 111 19.22 8.96 -1.39
C THR A 111 19.13 7.46 -1.05
N PRO A 112 19.05 6.60 -2.06
CA PRO A 112 18.83 6.90 -3.49
C PRO A 112 17.42 7.41 -3.77
N PRO A 113 17.17 8.10 -4.92
CA PRO A 113 15.83 8.58 -5.27
C PRO A 113 14.92 7.39 -5.64
N LEU A 114 14.08 6.97 -4.68
CA LEU A 114 13.26 5.76 -4.78
C LEU A 114 11.93 5.95 -4.04
N VAL A 115 10.83 5.56 -4.68
CA VAL A 115 9.52 5.46 -4.04
C VAL A 115 9.31 4.02 -3.56
N LEU A 116 8.89 3.86 -2.31
CA LEU A 116 8.54 2.56 -1.71
C LEU A 116 7.05 2.51 -1.42
N ASP A 117 6.33 1.51 -1.96
CA ASP A 117 4.92 1.29 -1.65
C ASP A 117 4.60 -0.19 -1.40
N GLY A 118 3.89 -0.45 -0.32
CA GLY A 118 3.50 -1.79 0.09
C GLY A 118 2.28 -2.36 -0.63
N ALA A 119 1.90 -1.84 -1.79
CA ALA A 119 0.83 -2.40 -2.62
C ALA A 119 1.11 -3.87 -2.94
N HIS A 120 0.15 -4.73 -2.61
CA HIS A 120 0.31 -6.18 -2.71
C HIS A 120 -0.98 -6.93 -3.07
N ASN A 121 -1.99 -6.23 -3.52
CA ASN A 121 -3.24 -6.75 -4.09
C ASN A 121 -3.78 -5.74 -5.10
N GLU A 122 -4.82 -6.13 -5.87
CA GLU A 122 -5.39 -5.31 -6.92
C GLU A 122 -5.85 -3.92 -6.41
N HIS A 123 -6.58 -3.87 -5.31
CA HIS A 123 -7.07 -2.60 -4.75
C HIS A 123 -5.90 -1.66 -4.40
N ALA A 124 -4.89 -2.16 -3.71
CA ALA A 124 -3.70 -1.37 -3.37
C ALA A 124 -2.91 -0.95 -4.62
N ALA A 125 -2.84 -1.81 -5.65
CA ALA A 125 -2.22 -1.46 -6.92
C ALA A 125 -2.97 -0.31 -7.62
N ARG A 126 -4.32 -0.30 -7.60
CA ARG A 126 -5.13 0.82 -8.14
C ARG A 126 -4.86 2.12 -7.39
N VAL A 127 -4.80 2.06 -6.07
CA VAL A 127 -4.47 3.22 -5.22
C VAL A 127 -3.07 3.74 -5.54
N LEU A 128 -2.08 2.83 -5.63
CA LEU A 128 -0.70 3.18 -6.01
C LEU A 128 -0.65 3.82 -7.40
N ALA A 129 -1.31 3.23 -8.41
CA ALA A 129 -1.31 3.76 -9.77
C ALA A 129 -1.95 5.16 -9.85
N ALA A 130 -3.04 5.39 -9.13
CA ALA A 130 -3.67 6.71 -9.04
C ALA A 130 -2.73 7.73 -8.39
N THR A 131 -2.15 7.40 -7.23
CA THR A 131 -1.20 8.24 -6.53
C THR A 131 0.05 8.54 -7.37
N TRP A 132 0.57 7.53 -8.10
CA TRP A 132 1.70 7.73 -9.01
C TRP A 132 1.39 8.76 -10.09
N LYS A 133 0.22 8.66 -10.74
CA LYS A 133 -0.21 9.59 -11.77
C LYS A 133 -0.39 11.02 -11.25
N GLU A 134 -0.82 11.18 -10.00
CA GLU A 134 -0.92 12.49 -9.34
C GLU A 134 0.46 13.08 -9.03
N GLU A 135 1.39 12.29 -8.50
CA GLU A 135 2.70 12.73 -8.02
C GLU A 135 3.78 12.81 -9.12
N PHE A 136 3.60 12.04 -10.21
CA PHE A 136 4.49 11.97 -11.37
C PHE A 136 3.69 12.08 -12.68
N PRO A 137 3.03 13.23 -12.97
CA PRO A 137 2.18 13.38 -14.15
C PRO A 137 2.90 13.06 -15.45
N GLY A 138 2.32 12.15 -16.24
CA GLY A 138 2.87 11.74 -17.54
C GLY A 138 4.14 10.88 -17.48
N ARG A 139 4.67 10.55 -16.30
CA ARG A 139 5.89 9.74 -16.16
C ARG A 139 5.58 8.29 -15.77
N LYS A 140 6.24 7.38 -16.46
CA LYS A 140 6.27 5.96 -16.09
C LYS A 140 7.33 5.71 -15.00
N ALA A 141 7.31 4.54 -14.42
CA ALA A 141 8.24 4.08 -13.40
C ALA A 141 9.19 2.99 -13.91
N ALA A 142 10.44 2.99 -13.44
CA ALA A 142 11.27 1.79 -13.36
C ALA A 142 10.83 1.00 -12.14
N LEU A 143 10.03 -0.07 -12.35
CA LEU A 143 9.36 -0.79 -11.28
C LEU A 143 10.18 -1.98 -10.79
N VAL A 144 10.78 -1.87 -9.62
CA VAL A 144 11.35 -3.00 -8.88
C VAL A 144 10.20 -3.79 -8.27
N PHE A 145 10.01 -5.03 -8.70
CA PHE A 145 8.82 -5.78 -8.39
C PHE A 145 9.10 -7.19 -7.87
N ALA A 146 8.45 -7.53 -6.78
CA ALA A 146 8.36 -8.89 -6.25
C ALA A 146 7.06 -9.04 -5.47
N ALA A 147 6.29 -10.08 -5.74
CA ALA A 147 5.01 -10.32 -5.10
C ALA A 147 4.87 -11.77 -4.62
N SER A 148 4.04 -11.99 -3.60
CA SER A 148 3.80 -13.33 -3.06
C SER A 148 2.98 -14.18 -4.03
N ALA A 149 3.33 -15.46 -4.16
CA ALA A 149 2.67 -16.41 -5.06
C ALA A 149 1.19 -16.68 -4.69
N ASP A 150 0.81 -16.40 -3.44
CA ASP A 150 -0.56 -16.52 -2.90
C ASP A 150 -1.47 -15.31 -3.20
N LYS A 151 -0.94 -14.30 -3.89
CA LYS A 151 -1.65 -13.06 -4.23
C LYS A 151 -2.26 -13.14 -5.62
N HIS A 152 -3.31 -12.35 -5.82
CA HIS A 152 -3.93 -12.13 -7.13
C HIS A 152 -3.03 -11.26 -8.03
N ILE A 153 -1.82 -11.77 -8.36
CA ILE A 153 -0.83 -11.03 -9.16
C ILE A 153 -1.39 -10.70 -10.53
N ARG A 154 -2.17 -11.63 -11.11
CA ARG A 154 -2.78 -11.45 -12.42
C ARG A 154 -3.70 -10.24 -12.49
N GLU A 155 -4.34 -9.87 -11.38
CA GLU A 155 -5.18 -8.68 -11.26
C GLU A 155 -4.37 -7.41 -11.02
N MET A 156 -3.18 -7.53 -10.40
CA MET A 156 -2.29 -6.39 -10.19
C MET A 156 -1.57 -5.94 -11.45
N ILE A 157 -1.13 -6.88 -12.30
CA ILE A 157 -0.32 -6.60 -13.49
C ILE A 157 -1.02 -5.59 -14.43
N PRO A 158 -2.29 -5.76 -14.83
CA PRO A 158 -2.97 -4.81 -15.70
C PRO A 158 -3.01 -3.39 -15.16
N VAL A 159 -3.10 -3.25 -13.84
CA VAL A 159 -3.13 -1.94 -13.16
C VAL A 159 -1.73 -1.33 -13.12
N LEU A 160 -0.71 -2.11 -12.72
CA LEU A 160 0.65 -1.61 -12.58
C LEU A 160 1.30 -1.27 -13.92
N ARG A 161 0.96 -1.96 -15.02
CA ARG A 161 1.42 -1.61 -16.37
C ARG A 161 1.02 -0.19 -16.82
N GLU A 162 -0.05 0.35 -16.23
CA GLU A 162 -0.45 1.73 -16.51
C GLU A 162 0.61 2.74 -16.08
N ILE A 163 1.43 2.40 -15.10
CA ILE A 163 2.48 3.25 -14.54
C ILE A 163 3.89 2.71 -14.76
N ALA A 164 4.07 1.43 -15.00
CA ALA A 164 5.37 0.84 -15.30
C ALA A 164 5.82 1.19 -16.73
N GLY A 165 7.03 1.71 -16.86
CA GLY A 165 7.75 1.87 -18.14
C GLY A 165 8.64 0.66 -18.40
N GLU A 166 9.17 0.06 -17.32
CA GLU A 166 9.96 -1.16 -17.33
C GLU A 166 9.82 -1.89 -16.00
N TRP A 167 10.10 -3.19 -16.01
CA TRP A 167 9.97 -4.07 -14.86
C TRP A 167 11.32 -4.68 -14.50
N HIS A 168 11.74 -4.51 -13.25
CA HIS A 168 12.92 -5.13 -12.66
C HIS A 168 12.46 -6.18 -11.65
N LEU A 169 12.39 -7.44 -12.09
CA LEU A 169 11.96 -8.55 -11.26
C LEU A 169 13.13 -9.04 -10.41
N VAL A 170 12.93 -9.07 -9.10
CA VAL A 170 13.98 -9.35 -8.12
C VAL A 170 13.59 -10.48 -7.17
N PRO A 171 14.56 -11.28 -6.68
CA PRO A 171 14.31 -12.20 -5.58
C PRO A 171 14.17 -11.45 -4.25
N CYS A 172 13.49 -12.06 -3.28
CA CYS A 172 13.41 -11.63 -1.89
C CYS A 172 13.75 -12.78 -0.95
N THR A 173 14.06 -12.45 0.30
CA THR A 173 14.43 -13.46 1.32
C THR A 173 13.23 -14.32 1.74
N SER A 174 12.00 -13.84 1.60
CA SER A 174 10.80 -14.59 1.97
C SER A 174 10.49 -15.71 0.97
N PRO A 175 10.30 -16.97 1.43
CA PRO A 175 9.92 -18.09 0.57
C PRO A 175 8.50 -17.97 0.00
N ARG A 176 7.73 -17.00 0.42
CA ARG A 176 6.39 -16.71 -0.13
C ARG A 176 6.43 -15.95 -1.44
N ILE A 177 7.55 -15.34 -1.77
CA ILE A 177 7.69 -14.56 -3.00
C ILE A 177 7.79 -15.50 -4.19
N MET A 178 7.03 -15.18 -5.24
CA MET A 178 7.11 -15.91 -6.50
C MET A 178 8.49 -15.74 -7.13
N PRO A 179 9.11 -16.81 -7.63
CA PRO A 179 10.37 -16.71 -8.38
C PRO A 179 10.26 -15.71 -9.54
N ALA A 180 11.32 -14.93 -9.78
CA ALA A 180 11.32 -13.90 -10.80
C ALA A 180 11.03 -14.44 -12.21
N GLN A 181 11.46 -15.67 -12.52
CA GLN A 181 11.21 -16.34 -13.79
C GLN A 181 9.71 -16.68 -13.98
N GLU A 182 9.04 -17.12 -12.92
CA GLU A 182 7.59 -17.38 -12.95
C GLU A 182 6.80 -16.08 -13.08
N MET A 183 7.27 -15.02 -12.41
CA MET A 183 6.69 -13.69 -12.54
C MET A 183 6.84 -13.16 -13.98
N ALA A 184 8.00 -13.34 -14.59
CA ALA A 184 8.23 -12.95 -15.99
C ALA A 184 7.31 -13.70 -16.96
N ALA A 185 7.04 -14.97 -16.70
CA ALA A 185 6.09 -15.75 -17.50
C ALA A 185 4.64 -15.20 -17.41
N LEU A 186 4.24 -14.60 -16.29
CA LEU A 186 2.94 -13.94 -16.16
C LEU A 186 2.87 -12.61 -16.93
N LEU A 187 4.00 -11.95 -17.11
CA LEU A 187 4.13 -10.70 -17.89
C LEU A 187 4.28 -10.96 -19.39
N ALA A 188 4.72 -12.16 -19.78
CA ALA A 188 4.91 -12.52 -21.18
C ALA A 188 3.60 -12.44 -21.98
N GLY A 189 3.67 -11.86 -23.18
CA GLY A 189 2.51 -11.65 -24.05
C GLY A 189 1.58 -10.51 -23.64
N GLN A 190 1.92 -9.76 -22.59
CA GLN A 190 1.22 -8.54 -22.21
C GLN A 190 2.00 -7.30 -22.68
N GLU A 191 1.32 -6.22 -23.03
CA GLU A 191 1.95 -4.93 -23.36
C GLU A 191 2.45 -4.23 -22.10
N THR A 192 3.54 -4.72 -21.51
CA THR A 192 4.03 -4.26 -20.20
C THR A 192 5.30 -3.41 -20.27
N GLY A 193 5.89 -3.21 -21.44
CA GLY A 193 7.24 -2.66 -21.60
C GLY A 193 8.32 -3.70 -21.29
N PRO A 194 9.62 -3.31 -21.30
CA PRO A 194 10.74 -4.20 -21.03
C PRO A 194 10.65 -4.87 -19.64
N VAL A 195 10.99 -6.16 -19.59
CA VAL A 195 11.04 -6.96 -18.36
C VAL A 195 12.46 -7.50 -18.19
N PHE A 196 13.08 -7.14 -17.08
CA PHE A 196 14.43 -7.55 -16.69
C PHE A 196 14.36 -8.47 -15.46
N ILE A 197 15.01 -9.61 -15.53
CA ILE A 197 15.11 -10.56 -14.41
C ILE A 197 16.50 -10.40 -13.81
N HIS A 198 16.54 -10.17 -12.51
CA HIS A 198 17.81 -9.99 -11.77
C HIS A 198 18.06 -11.16 -10.83
N SER A 199 19.34 -11.55 -10.72
CA SER A 199 19.76 -12.63 -9.82
C SER A 199 19.78 -12.19 -8.36
N THR A 200 19.94 -10.88 -8.11
CA THR A 200 19.95 -10.30 -6.76
C THR A 200 19.10 -9.04 -6.66
N LEU A 201 18.66 -8.73 -5.47
CA LEU A 201 17.94 -7.48 -5.19
C LEU A 201 18.81 -6.22 -5.42
N PRO A 202 20.12 -6.19 -5.00
CA PRO A 202 21.00 -5.07 -5.31
C PRO A 202 21.12 -4.78 -6.80
N ASP A 203 21.31 -5.80 -7.64
CA ASP A 203 21.44 -5.62 -9.09
C ASP A 203 20.16 -5.02 -9.70
N GLY A 204 18.98 -5.52 -9.30
CA GLY A 204 17.71 -4.99 -9.76
C GLY A 204 17.45 -3.55 -9.31
N LEU A 205 17.80 -3.22 -8.08
CA LEU A 205 17.72 -1.85 -7.57
C LEU A 205 18.66 -0.92 -8.35
N GLN A 206 19.92 -1.31 -8.54
CA GLN A 206 20.91 -0.52 -9.27
C GLN A 206 20.46 -0.27 -10.71
N ALA A 207 19.94 -1.29 -11.39
CA ALA A 207 19.41 -1.17 -12.74
C ALA A 207 18.24 -0.19 -12.81
N ALA A 208 17.28 -0.29 -11.89
CA ALA A 208 16.14 0.63 -11.81
C ALA A 208 16.58 2.07 -11.51
N LEU A 209 17.60 2.27 -10.65
CA LEU A 209 18.12 3.61 -10.36
C LEU A 209 18.90 4.23 -11.53
N ALA A 210 19.45 3.41 -12.43
CA ALA A 210 20.11 3.86 -13.65
C ALA A 210 19.14 4.15 -14.81
N SER A 211 17.87 3.83 -14.64
CA SER A 211 16.82 4.06 -15.63
C SER A 211 16.50 5.54 -15.84
N PRO A 212 16.05 5.96 -17.03
CA PRO A 212 15.51 7.31 -17.25
C PRO A 212 14.15 7.54 -16.56
N PHE A 213 13.51 6.48 -16.09
CA PHE A 213 12.25 6.56 -15.34
C PHE A 213 12.51 6.74 -13.83
N PRO A 214 11.63 7.43 -13.09
CA PRO A 214 11.69 7.43 -11.63
C PRO A 214 11.53 6.01 -11.09
N SER A 215 12.32 5.67 -10.06
CA SER A 215 12.31 4.33 -9.48
C SER A 215 11.17 4.15 -8.49
N LEU A 216 10.47 3.02 -8.61
CA LEU A 216 9.38 2.59 -7.73
C LEU A 216 9.63 1.14 -7.30
N ALA A 217 9.48 0.84 -6.02
CA ALA A 217 9.46 -0.54 -5.53
C ALA A 217 8.09 -0.87 -4.95
N ALA A 218 7.47 -1.94 -5.44
CA ALA A 218 6.15 -2.38 -4.98
C ALA A 218 5.93 -3.89 -5.20
N GLY A 219 4.80 -4.42 -4.70
CA GLY A 219 4.34 -5.79 -4.87
C GLY A 219 4.35 -6.61 -3.58
N SER A 220 5.20 -6.29 -2.61
CA SER A 220 5.26 -7.00 -1.34
C SER A 220 5.89 -6.17 -0.23
N LEU A 221 5.37 -6.32 1.00
CA LEU A 221 6.03 -5.79 2.20
C LEU A 221 7.37 -6.49 2.49
N PHE A 222 7.56 -7.74 2.03
CA PHE A 222 8.85 -8.43 2.15
C PHE A 222 9.92 -7.75 1.30
N LEU A 223 9.59 -7.39 0.04
CA LEU A 223 10.49 -6.62 -0.81
C LEU A 223 10.91 -5.31 -0.14
N LEU A 224 9.98 -4.57 0.42
CA LEU A 224 10.28 -3.32 1.10
C LEU A 224 11.17 -3.52 2.33
N GLY A 225 10.93 -4.60 3.07
CA GLY A 225 11.78 -4.98 4.21
C GLY A 225 13.23 -5.25 3.79
N ASP A 226 13.41 -6.05 2.73
CA ASP A 226 14.72 -6.40 2.19
C ASP A 226 15.45 -5.15 1.63
N LEU A 227 14.74 -4.29 0.89
CA LEU A 227 15.27 -3.02 0.38
C LEU A 227 15.72 -2.09 1.51
N LYS A 228 14.92 -1.93 2.54
CA LYS A 228 15.29 -1.10 3.70
C LYS A 228 16.49 -1.66 4.47
N ALA A 229 16.58 -2.99 4.58
CA ALA A 229 17.76 -3.62 5.17
C ALA A 229 19.02 -3.35 4.33
N LEU A 230 18.91 -3.51 3.00
CA LEU A 230 20.02 -3.24 2.06
C LEU A 230 20.50 -1.79 2.17
N LEU A 231 19.60 -0.81 2.13
CA LEU A 231 19.91 0.61 2.19
C LEU A 231 20.58 1.01 3.52
N ARG A 232 20.08 0.51 4.66
CA ARG A 232 20.70 0.74 5.98
C ARG A 232 22.11 0.18 6.07
N HIS A 233 22.39 -0.96 5.44
CA HIS A 233 23.75 -1.53 5.40
C HIS A 233 24.70 -0.69 4.54
N ALA A 234 24.21 -0.12 3.44
CA ALA A 234 25.00 0.77 2.60
C ALA A 234 25.37 2.07 3.33
N GLU A 235 24.41 2.69 4.03
CA GLU A 235 24.65 3.91 4.85
C GLU A 235 25.71 3.67 5.93
N LYS A 236 25.65 2.55 6.66
CA LYS A 236 26.63 2.22 7.70
C LYS A 236 28.04 2.05 7.15
N ARG A 237 28.18 1.53 5.92
CA ARG A 237 29.50 1.39 5.28
C ARG A 237 30.08 2.74 4.83
N SER A 238 29.24 3.64 4.34
CA SER A 238 29.66 4.98 3.92
C SER A 238 30.05 5.90 5.08
N THR A 239 29.47 5.66 6.27
CA THR A 239 29.77 6.46 7.49
C THR A 239 31.01 5.94 8.26
N ALA A 240 31.48 4.74 7.92
CA ALA A 240 32.65 4.11 8.56
C ALA A 240 33.98 4.30 7.78
N GLN A 241 33.96 5.04 6.69
CA GLN A 241 35.08 5.53 5.90
C GLN A 241 35.33 7.02 6.14
#